data_5ce6973e95c0e5b8a848bca235c129c4
#
_entry.id   5ce6973e95c0e5b8a848bca235c129c4
#
_cell.length_a   1.000
_cell.length_b   1.000
_cell.length_c   1.000
_cell.angle_alpha   90.00
_cell.angle_beta   90.00
_cell.angle_gamma   90.00
#
_symmetry.space_group_name_H-M   'P 1'
#
loop_
_entity.id
_entity.type
_entity.pdbx_description
1 polymer ?
#
loop_
_entity_poly.entity_id
_entity_poly.type
_entity_poly.pdbx_seq_one_letter_code
_entity_poly.pdbx_strand_id
1 'polypeptide(L)'
;VAIILVTLRLLFIALLAILQHRREKKHPIQISTDFLPKVSVIVPAYNEELNAVRTVENLLKTEYANFEVIFVDDGSKDGTYEKVLNVFAGNDKVHVFTKPNGGKAAALNFGIQQALGEIMVCIDADTVLPPNAIPLLIPYFADEKVGSVAGNVRVGNKVNVLTNWQSIEYTTSQNFDRRAFDYVNSILVVPGAIGAFRKEALEAIEGFTTDTLAEDCDLTLRILRCGYTIRTCNEAIALTEAPETLKMFIKQRFRWSFGMMQSFWKHRDLLFSFRKPNIGWVALPNLLIFNFII
;
A
#
# COMPACT_ATOMS: atom_id res chain seq x y z
N VAL A 1 12.65 19.31 25.39
CA VAL A 1 12.92 17.88 25.07
C VAL A 1 12.26 17.53 23.74
N ALA A 2 10.95 17.73 23.54
CA ALA A 2 10.24 17.35 22.31
C ALA A 2 10.88 17.93 21.03
N ILE A 3 11.18 19.24 21.01
CA ILE A 3 11.81 19.91 19.86
C ILE A 3 13.16 19.25 19.50
N ILE A 4 13.98 18.93 20.51
CA ILE A 4 15.28 18.29 20.29
C ILE A 4 15.08 16.90 19.68
N LEU A 5 14.15 16.10 20.20
CA LEU A 5 13.85 14.76 19.68
C LEU A 5 13.33 14.80 18.25
N VAL A 6 12.42 15.74 17.93
CA VAL A 6 11.92 15.91 16.56
C VAL A 6 13.04 16.33 15.61
N THR A 7 13.91 17.27 16.02
CA THR A 7 15.04 17.71 15.19
C THR A 7 16.02 16.56 14.94
N LEU A 8 16.39 15.80 15.97
CA LEU A 8 17.27 14.64 15.83
C LEU A 8 16.65 13.57 14.91
N ARG A 9 15.33 13.32 15.04
CA ARG A 9 14.61 12.42 14.12
C ARG A 9 14.69 12.91 12.68
N LEU A 10 14.44 14.20 12.43
CA LEU A 10 14.49 14.77 11.07
C LEU A 10 15.88 14.62 10.45
N LEU A 11 16.95 14.89 11.22
CA LEU A 11 18.33 14.71 10.76
C LEU A 11 18.64 13.24 10.47
N PHE A 12 18.18 12.33 11.32
CA PHE A 12 18.35 10.89 11.14
C PHE A 12 17.63 10.40 9.89
N ILE A 13 16.36 10.77 9.70
CA ILE A 13 15.58 10.42 8.51
C ILE A 13 16.24 11.01 7.24
N ALA A 14 16.69 12.27 7.29
CA ALA A 14 17.39 12.89 6.16
C ALA A 14 18.65 12.10 5.76
N LEU A 15 19.45 11.71 6.74
CA LEU A 15 20.65 10.90 6.50
C LEU A 15 20.29 9.57 5.83
N LEU A 16 19.33 8.83 6.39
CA LEU A 16 18.92 7.54 5.83
C LEU A 16 18.33 7.68 4.42
N ALA A 17 17.52 8.72 4.16
CA ALA A 17 16.95 8.97 2.84
C ALA A 17 18.03 9.28 1.79
N ILE A 18 19.08 10.02 2.17
CA ILE A 18 20.24 10.29 1.31
C ILE A 18 21.01 8.98 1.03
N LEU A 19 21.23 8.16 2.05
CA LEU A 19 21.92 6.88 1.90
C LEU A 19 21.13 5.93 1.00
N GLN A 20 19.80 5.87 1.15
CA GLN A 20 18.91 5.09 0.30
C GLN A 20 19.00 5.55 -1.17
N HIS A 21 18.91 6.87 -1.41
CA HIS A 21 19.03 7.42 -2.75
C HIS A 21 20.37 7.13 -3.40
N ARG A 22 21.48 7.19 -2.62
CA ARG A 22 22.81 6.81 -3.10
C ARG A 22 22.89 5.31 -3.41
N ARG A 23 22.26 4.47 -2.60
CA ARG A 23 22.18 3.02 -2.84
C ARG A 23 21.46 2.71 -4.15
N GLU A 24 20.30 3.34 -4.41
CA GLU A 24 19.55 3.17 -5.65
C GLU A 24 20.34 3.63 -6.88
N LYS A 25 21.04 4.77 -6.78
CA LYS A 25 21.91 5.24 -7.89
C LYS A 25 23.08 4.30 -8.17
N LYS A 26 23.67 3.70 -7.13
CA LYS A 26 24.81 2.80 -7.28
C LYS A 26 24.40 1.39 -7.75
N HIS A 27 23.22 0.96 -7.34
CA HIS A 27 22.66 -0.33 -7.68
C HIS A 27 21.23 -0.14 -8.20
N PRO A 28 21.08 0.37 -9.44
CA PRO A 28 19.76 0.56 -10.03
C PRO A 28 19.10 -0.81 -10.19
N ILE A 29 17.77 -0.84 -9.97
CA ILE A 29 16.99 -2.05 -10.21
C ILE A 29 17.00 -2.31 -11.71
N GLN A 30 17.54 -3.45 -12.10
CA GLN A 30 17.57 -3.85 -13.48
C GLN A 30 16.17 -4.34 -13.89
N ILE A 31 15.62 -3.70 -14.91
CA ILE A 31 14.41 -4.16 -15.56
C ILE A 31 14.85 -5.31 -16.48
N SER A 32 14.69 -6.54 -16.00
CA SER A 32 14.91 -7.72 -16.83
C SER A 32 13.71 -7.94 -17.74
N THR A 33 13.91 -8.05 -19.02
CA THR A 33 12.87 -8.43 -19.99
C THR A 33 12.39 -9.87 -19.79
N ASP A 34 13.18 -10.69 -19.11
CA ASP A 34 12.91 -12.11 -18.90
C ASP A 34 12.09 -12.39 -17.63
N PHE A 35 11.99 -11.40 -16.72
CA PHE A 35 11.18 -11.50 -15.51
C PHE A 35 9.81 -10.83 -15.72
N LEU A 36 8.84 -11.63 -16.19
CA LEU A 36 7.47 -11.21 -16.51
C LEU A 36 6.44 -12.10 -15.78
N PRO A 37 6.42 -12.10 -14.43
CA PRO A 37 5.47 -12.89 -13.66
C PRO A 37 4.03 -12.46 -13.98
N LYS A 38 3.07 -13.37 -13.83
CA LYS A 38 1.66 -12.98 -13.92
C LYS A 38 1.29 -12.10 -12.74
N VAL A 39 0.62 -10.97 -13.02
CA VAL A 39 0.17 -9.98 -12.03
C VAL A 39 -1.35 -10.07 -11.90
N SER A 40 -1.87 -10.19 -10.67
CA SER A 40 -3.28 -10.01 -10.38
C SER A 40 -3.49 -8.68 -9.67
N VAL A 41 -4.23 -7.78 -10.32
CA VAL A 41 -4.62 -6.48 -9.75
C VAL A 41 -5.94 -6.64 -9.01
N ILE A 42 -5.93 -6.47 -7.69
CA ILE A 42 -7.10 -6.70 -6.83
C ILE A 42 -7.69 -5.36 -6.44
N VAL A 43 -8.97 -5.18 -6.74
CA VAL A 43 -9.72 -3.94 -6.49
C VAL A 43 -10.93 -4.28 -5.61
N PRO A 44 -10.83 -4.09 -4.28
CA PRO A 44 -11.98 -4.18 -3.38
C PRO A 44 -12.84 -2.92 -3.52
N ALA A 45 -14.15 -3.07 -3.61
CA ALA A 45 -15.07 -1.95 -3.74
C ALA A 45 -16.28 -2.10 -2.80
N TYR A 46 -16.75 -0.99 -2.24
CA TYR A 46 -17.99 -0.92 -1.47
C TYR A 46 -18.65 0.44 -1.64
N ASN A 47 -19.80 0.49 -2.33
CA ASN A 47 -20.54 1.72 -2.69
C ASN A 47 -19.66 2.70 -3.50
N GLU A 48 -19.05 2.21 -4.56
CA GLU A 48 -18.15 2.96 -5.47
C GLU A 48 -18.75 3.09 -6.88
N GLU A 49 -20.06 3.19 -6.99
CA GLU A 49 -20.79 3.25 -8.26
C GLU A 49 -20.27 4.32 -9.23
N LEU A 50 -19.72 5.43 -8.70
CA LEU A 50 -19.22 6.55 -9.51
C LEU A 50 -17.78 6.31 -10.02
N ASN A 51 -16.98 5.56 -9.31
CA ASN A 51 -15.54 5.41 -9.58
C ASN A 51 -15.17 4.05 -10.17
N ALA A 52 -15.87 2.98 -9.78
CA ALA A 52 -15.48 1.59 -10.04
C ALA A 52 -15.18 1.28 -11.52
N VAL A 53 -16.07 1.66 -12.43
CA VAL A 53 -15.87 1.44 -13.87
C VAL A 53 -14.62 2.17 -14.36
N ARG A 54 -14.48 3.45 -14.01
CA ARG A 54 -13.34 4.29 -14.40
C ARG A 54 -12.02 3.72 -13.89
N THR A 55 -12.01 3.19 -12.68
CA THR A 55 -10.81 2.56 -12.09
C THR A 55 -10.41 1.33 -12.89
N VAL A 56 -11.34 0.43 -13.20
CA VAL A 56 -11.01 -0.77 -14.01
C VAL A 56 -10.58 -0.37 -15.43
N GLU A 57 -11.25 0.59 -16.08
CA GLU A 57 -10.81 1.12 -17.39
C GLU A 57 -9.41 1.72 -17.35
N ASN A 58 -9.06 2.39 -16.25
CA ASN A 58 -7.73 2.95 -16.07
C ASN A 58 -6.68 1.82 -15.92
N LEU A 59 -6.97 0.77 -15.17
CA LEU A 59 -6.08 -0.38 -14.98
C LEU A 59 -5.82 -1.14 -16.30
N LEU A 60 -6.82 -1.24 -17.16
CA LEU A 60 -6.67 -1.86 -18.48
C LEU A 60 -5.71 -1.11 -19.42
N LYS A 61 -5.36 0.14 -19.11
CA LYS A 61 -4.38 0.94 -19.87
C LYS A 61 -2.94 0.70 -19.42
N THR A 62 -2.70 -0.22 -18.47
CA THR A 62 -1.34 -0.54 -18.03
C THR A 62 -0.47 -1.05 -19.18
N GLU A 63 0.80 -0.63 -19.18
CA GLU A 63 1.82 -1.10 -20.12
C GLU A 63 2.35 -2.51 -19.78
N TYR A 64 1.86 -3.13 -18.71
CA TYR A 64 2.21 -4.50 -18.33
C TYR A 64 1.33 -5.51 -19.05
N ALA A 65 1.89 -6.42 -19.82
CA ALA A 65 1.12 -7.31 -20.70
C ALA A 65 0.46 -8.50 -19.97
N ASN A 66 1.20 -9.11 -19.00
CA ASN A 66 0.80 -10.35 -18.33
C ASN A 66 0.05 -10.07 -17.02
N PHE A 67 -1.18 -9.57 -17.13
CA PHE A 67 -1.99 -9.23 -15.95
C PHE A 67 -3.46 -9.61 -16.11
N GLU A 68 -4.14 -9.68 -14.98
CA GLU A 68 -5.59 -9.74 -14.83
C GLU A 68 -6.06 -8.73 -13.77
N VAL A 69 -7.32 -8.32 -13.83
CA VAL A 69 -7.99 -7.48 -12.83
C VAL A 69 -9.05 -8.31 -12.14
N ILE A 70 -8.98 -8.37 -10.81
CA ILE A 70 -9.97 -9.03 -9.95
C ILE A 70 -10.70 -7.95 -9.18
N PHE A 71 -11.88 -7.63 -9.65
CA PHE A 71 -12.78 -6.69 -8.99
C PHE A 71 -13.66 -7.44 -7.99
N VAL A 72 -13.65 -7.01 -6.73
CA VAL A 72 -14.42 -7.63 -5.65
C VAL A 72 -15.36 -6.61 -5.02
N ASP A 73 -16.63 -6.73 -5.34
CA ASP A 73 -17.69 -5.99 -4.66
C ASP A 73 -17.96 -6.60 -3.28
N ASP A 74 -17.78 -5.81 -2.23
CA ASP A 74 -17.98 -6.22 -0.83
C ASP A 74 -19.43 -5.99 -0.37
N GLY A 75 -20.40 -6.43 -1.17
CA GLY A 75 -21.82 -6.34 -0.87
C GLY A 75 -22.35 -4.91 -0.90
N SER A 76 -22.03 -4.16 -1.95
CA SER A 76 -22.54 -2.79 -2.18
C SER A 76 -24.05 -2.74 -2.19
N LYS A 77 -24.60 -1.58 -1.81
CA LYS A 77 -26.05 -1.32 -1.78
C LYS A 77 -26.48 -0.40 -2.95
N ASP A 78 -25.53 0.08 -3.73
CA ASP A 78 -25.71 0.89 -4.92
C ASP A 78 -25.48 0.05 -6.19
N GLY A 79 -25.38 0.69 -7.34
CA GLY A 79 -25.16 0.02 -8.63
C GLY A 79 -23.70 -0.40 -8.92
N THR A 80 -22.82 -0.46 -7.93
CA THR A 80 -21.37 -0.75 -8.13
C THR A 80 -21.14 -2.05 -8.88
N TYR A 81 -21.70 -3.16 -8.38
CA TYR A 81 -21.49 -4.50 -8.95
C TYR A 81 -22.04 -4.61 -10.36
N GLU A 82 -23.32 -4.25 -10.54
CA GLU A 82 -24.04 -4.37 -11.81
C GLU A 82 -23.39 -3.53 -12.92
N LYS A 83 -22.93 -2.31 -12.59
CA LYS A 83 -22.26 -1.43 -13.56
C LYS A 83 -20.96 -2.03 -14.05
N VAL A 84 -20.11 -2.51 -13.14
CA VAL A 84 -18.81 -3.10 -13.49
C VAL A 84 -19.03 -4.40 -14.26
N LEU A 85 -19.93 -5.27 -13.82
CA LEU A 85 -20.26 -6.52 -14.50
C LEU A 85 -20.72 -6.28 -15.92
N ASN A 86 -21.65 -5.33 -16.13
CA ASN A 86 -22.21 -5.05 -17.45
C ASN A 86 -21.18 -4.45 -18.42
N VAL A 87 -20.29 -3.58 -17.93
CA VAL A 87 -19.29 -2.92 -18.80
C VAL A 87 -18.19 -3.90 -19.21
N PHE A 88 -17.78 -4.78 -18.31
CA PHE A 88 -16.64 -5.70 -18.56
C PHE A 88 -17.08 -7.13 -18.86
N ALA A 89 -18.36 -7.38 -19.11
CA ALA A 89 -18.85 -8.69 -19.54
C ALA A 89 -18.10 -9.14 -20.81
N GLY A 90 -17.46 -10.31 -20.75
CA GLY A 90 -16.69 -10.87 -21.87
C GLY A 90 -15.27 -10.31 -22.05
N ASN A 91 -14.76 -9.51 -21.11
CA ASN A 91 -13.37 -9.11 -21.09
C ASN A 91 -12.52 -10.19 -20.37
N ASP A 92 -11.68 -10.90 -21.10
CA ASP A 92 -10.87 -12.02 -20.58
C ASP A 92 -9.88 -11.62 -19.47
N LYS A 93 -9.57 -10.32 -19.35
CA LYS A 93 -8.66 -9.80 -18.32
C LYS A 93 -9.37 -9.33 -17.05
N VAL A 94 -10.71 -9.21 -17.04
CA VAL A 94 -11.47 -8.65 -15.91
C VAL A 94 -12.40 -9.69 -15.32
N HIS A 95 -12.18 -10.03 -14.08
CA HIS A 95 -12.99 -10.97 -13.33
C HIS A 95 -13.74 -10.20 -12.23
N VAL A 96 -15.07 -10.21 -12.30
CA VAL A 96 -15.95 -9.45 -11.40
C VAL A 96 -16.64 -10.40 -10.43
N PHE A 97 -16.43 -10.17 -9.14
CA PHE A 97 -17.02 -10.97 -8.07
C PHE A 97 -17.82 -10.08 -7.11
N THR A 98 -18.82 -10.65 -6.48
CA THR A 98 -19.51 -10.05 -5.33
C THR A 98 -19.55 -11.02 -4.17
N LYS A 99 -19.58 -10.50 -2.94
CA LYS A 99 -19.68 -11.28 -1.71
C LYS A 99 -20.45 -10.51 -0.63
N PRO A 100 -21.00 -11.18 0.39
CA PRO A 100 -21.54 -10.47 1.55
C PRO A 100 -20.51 -9.55 2.18
N ASN A 101 -20.95 -8.34 2.62
CA ASN A 101 -20.06 -7.36 3.23
C ASN A 101 -19.27 -7.94 4.40
N GLY A 102 -17.97 -7.81 4.36
CA GLY A 102 -17.03 -8.27 5.39
C GLY A 102 -15.88 -7.28 5.63
N GLY A 103 -15.94 -6.13 4.96
CA GLY A 103 -14.91 -5.09 5.00
C GLY A 103 -13.76 -5.33 4.02
N LYS A 104 -12.95 -4.29 3.83
CA LYS A 104 -11.87 -4.23 2.83
C LYS A 104 -10.91 -5.43 2.91
N ALA A 105 -10.46 -5.80 4.11
CA ALA A 105 -9.56 -6.92 4.32
C ALA A 105 -10.16 -8.25 3.83
N ALA A 106 -11.45 -8.49 4.10
CA ALA A 106 -12.15 -9.68 3.64
C ALA A 106 -12.31 -9.70 2.11
N ALA A 107 -12.58 -8.55 1.50
CA ALA A 107 -12.66 -8.43 0.04
C ALA A 107 -11.29 -8.66 -0.63
N LEU A 108 -10.21 -8.11 -0.07
CA LEU A 108 -8.84 -8.36 -0.53
C LEU A 108 -8.48 -9.83 -0.45
N ASN A 109 -8.74 -10.49 0.69
CA ASN A 109 -8.46 -11.92 0.84
C ASN A 109 -9.25 -12.78 -0.14
N PHE A 110 -10.52 -12.45 -0.37
CA PHE A 110 -11.32 -13.13 -1.37
C PHE A 110 -10.70 -12.96 -2.77
N GLY A 111 -10.31 -11.75 -3.15
CA GLY A 111 -9.63 -11.49 -4.42
C GLY A 111 -8.30 -12.24 -4.57
N ILE A 112 -7.49 -12.32 -3.50
CA ILE A 112 -6.24 -13.08 -3.47
C ILE A 112 -6.48 -14.56 -3.72
N GLN A 113 -7.55 -15.14 -3.17
CA GLN A 113 -7.91 -16.54 -3.39
C GLN A 113 -8.33 -16.83 -4.84
N GLN A 114 -8.91 -15.86 -5.55
CA GLN A 114 -9.29 -15.99 -6.96
C GLN A 114 -8.11 -15.71 -7.91
N ALA A 115 -7.01 -15.13 -7.40
CA ALA A 115 -5.90 -14.64 -8.18
C ALA A 115 -5.00 -15.76 -8.72
N LEU A 116 -4.68 -15.68 -10.01
CA LEU A 116 -3.77 -16.59 -10.69
C LEU A 116 -2.32 -16.08 -10.76
N GLY A 117 -2.11 -14.80 -10.43
CA GLY A 117 -0.80 -14.14 -10.49
C GLY A 117 0.16 -14.59 -9.39
N GLU A 118 1.44 -14.43 -9.66
CA GLU A 118 2.52 -14.58 -8.69
C GLU A 118 2.71 -13.32 -7.83
N ILE A 119 2.33 -12.17 -8.41
CA ILE A 119 2.39 -10.87 -7.75
C ILE A 119 0.97 -10.30 -7.67
N MET A 120 0.56 -9.94 -6.45
CA MET A 120 -0.71 -9.27 -6.15
C MET A 120 -0.48 -7.78 -6.08
N VAL A 121 -1.22 -6.98 -6.87
CA VAL A 121 -1.22 -5.51 -6.76
C VAL A 121 -2.57 -5.09 -6.22
N CYS A 122 -2.61 -4.61 -4.97
CA CYS A 122 -3.83 -4.13 -4.32
C CYS A 122 -4.00 -2.63 -4.59
N ILE A 123 -5.21 -2.22 -5.04
CA ILE A 123 -5.51 -0.86 -5.46
C ILE A 123 -6.90 -0.49 -4.95
N ASP A 124 -7.06 0.70 -4.35
CA ASP A 124 -8.36 1.21 -3.93
C ASP A 124 -9.24 1.57 -5.14
N ALA A 125 -10.55 1.40 -5.00
CA ALA A 125 -11.52 1.59 -6.09
C ALA A 125 -11.69 3.04 -6.57
N ASP A 126 -11.09 4.01 -5.87
CA ASP A 126 -11.02 5.44 -6.20
C ASP A 126 -9.66 5.89 -6.74
N THR A 127 -8.75 4.95 -6.94
CA THR A 127 -7.36 5.23 -7.32
C THR A 127 -7.16 5.21 -8.84
N VAL A 128 -6.37 6.16 -9.33
CA VAL A 128 -5.97 6.26 -10.74
C VAL A 128 -4.47 6.06 -10.86
N LEU A 129 -4.04 5.17 -11.74
CA LEU A 129 -2.65 4.85 -12.01
C LEU A 129 -2.21 5.35 -13.40
N PRO A 130 -1.03 5.96 -13.54
CA PRO A 130 -0.36 6.07 -14.83
C PRO A 130 -0.09 4.68 -15.43
N PRO A 131 -0.08 4.52 -16.77
CA PRO A 131 0.09 3.22 -17.43
C PRO A 131 1.38 2.47 -17.05
N ASN A 132 2.42 3.18 -16.70
CA ASN A 132 3.71 2.64 -16.29
C ASN A 132 3.83 2.30 -14.80
N ALA A 133 2.80 2.56 -13.97
CA ALA A 133 2.91 2.37 -12.52
C ALA A 133 3.12 0.91 -12.13
N ILE A 134 2.34 -0.03 -12.69
CA ILE A 134 2.49 -1.47 -12.43
C ILE A 134 3.84 -1.99 -12.94
N PRO A 135 4.25 -1.74 -14.22
CA PRO A 135 5.57 -2.15 -14.70
C PRO A 135 6.74 -1.74 -13.83
N LEU A 136 6.67 -0.58 -13.16
CA LEU A 136 7.74 -0.08 -12.29
C LEU A 136 7.85 -0.85 -10.96
N LEU A 137 6.77 -1.50 -10.50
CA LEU A 137 6.77 -2.29 -9.26
C LEU A 137 7.39 -3.69 -9.44
N ILE A 138 7.21 -4.29 -10.60
CA ILE A 138 7.49 -5.72 -10.83
C ILE A 138 8.98 -6.08 -10.73
N PRO A 139 9.93 -5.30 -11.27
CA PRO A 139 11.36 -5.64 -11.24
C PRO A 139 11.95 -5.86 -9.84
N TYR A 140 11.35 -5.27 -8.81
CA TYR A 140 11.78 -5.45 -7.41
C TYR A 140 11.63 -6.91 -6.95
N PHE A 141 10.66 -7.64 -7.51
CA PHE A 141 10.37 -9.02 -7.14
C PHE A 141 11.31 -10.06 -7.79
N ALA A 142 12.24 -9.64 -8.63
CA ALA A 142 13.34 -10.49 -9.09
C ALA A 142 14.24 -10.95 -7.93
N ASP A 143 14.31 -10.16 -6.84
CA ASP A 143 14.88 -10.61 -5.56
C ASP A 143 13.80 -11.37 -4.76
N GLU A 144 14.00 -12.67 -4.57
CA GLU A 144 13.06 -13.56 -3.84
C GLU A 144 12.83 -13.12 -2.37
N LYS A 145 13.76 -12.35 -1.79
CA LYS A 145 13.60 -11.79 -0.45
C LYS A 145 12.58 -10.66 -0.40
N VAL A 146 12.25 -10.04 -1.51
CA VAL A 146 11.26 -8.97 -1.56
C VAL A 146 9.86 -9.55 -1.48
N GLY A 147 9.21 -9.34 -0.35
CA GLY A 147 7.83 -9.76 -0.10
C GLY A 147 6.80 -8.72 -0.49
N SER A 148 7.18 -7.43 -0.47
CA SER A 148 6.27 -6.35 -0.84
C SER A 148 7.00 -5.11 -1.37
N VAL A 149 6.31 -4.35 -2.22
CA VAL A 149 6.76 -3.07 -2.77
C VAL A 149 5.66 -2.02 -2.59
N ALA A 150 6.00 -0.94 -1.92
CA ALA A 150 5.12 0.21 -1.72
C ALA A 150 5.27 1.19 -2.89
N GLY A 151 4.18 1.52 -3.56
CA GLY A 151 4.15 2.62 -4.53
C GLY A 151 4.02 3.99 -3.85
N ASN A 152 3.99 5.05 -4.62
CA ASN A 152 3.99 6.45 -4.20
C ASN A 152 2.59 7.06 -4.35
N VAL A 153 1.86 7.16 -3.24
CA VAL A 153 0.51 7.74 -3.24
C VAL A 153 0.58 9.26 -3.25
N ARG A 154 -0.18 9.88 -4.13
CA ARG A 154 -0.35 11.34 -4.22
C ARG A 154 -1.82 11.73 -4.23
N VAL A 155 -2.11 12.92 -3.73
CA VAL A 155 -3.46 13.48 -3.76
C VAL A 155 -3.81 13.95 -5.18
N GLY A 156 -4.89 13.40 -5.73
CA GLY A 156 -5.41 13.73 -7.06
C GLY A 156 -6.36 14.94 -7.07
N ASN A 157 -7.18 15.10 -6.02
CA ASN A 157 -8.22 16.14 -5.90
C ASN A 157 -7.72 17.38 -5.12
N LYS A 158 -6.86 18.21 -5.70
CA LYS A 158 -6.34 19.42 -5.05
C LYS A 158 -7.30 20.60 -5.24
N VAL A 159 -8.46 20.56 -4.59
CA VAL A 159 -9.57 21.52 -4.81
C VAL A 159 -9.68 22.62 -3.75
N ASN A 160 -9.06 22.45 -2.57
CA ASN A 160 -9.12 23.43 -1.48
C ASN A 160 -7.84 23.43 -0.63
N VAL A 161 -7.76 24.31 0.37
CA VAL A 161 -6.59 24.44 1.26
C VAL A 161 -6.29 23.14 2.00
N LEU A 162 -7.33 22.42 2.46
CA LEU A 162 -7.18 21.17 3.19
C LEU A 162 -6.57 20.05 2.31
N THR A 163 -7.05 19.89 1.07
CA THR A 163 -6.53 18.88 0.14
C THR A 163 -5.13 19.26 -0.37
N ASN A 164 -4.82 20.54 -0.53
CA ASN A 164 -3.47 20.99 -0.86
C ASN A 164 -2.49 20.71 0.28
N TRP A 165 -2.90 20.92 1.54
CA TRP A 165 -2.07 20.61 2.70
C TRP A 165 -1.80 19.10 2.81
N GLN A 166 -2.83 18.27 2.64
CA GLN A 166 -2.67 16.82 2.58
C GLN A 166 -1.74 16.37 1.44
N SER A 167 -1.76 17.08 0.31
CA SER A 167 -0.82 16.80 -0.80
C SER A 167 0.64 17.01 -0.40
N ILE A 168 0.95 18.05 0.39
CA ILE A 168 2.30 18.29 0.91
C ILE A 168 2.68 17.18 1.90
N GLU A 169 1.78 16.84 2.82
CA GLU A 169 1.97 15.77 3.79
C GLU A 169 2.25 14.42 3.10
N TYR A 170 1.44 14.05 2.09
CA TYR A 170 1.66 12.80 1.34
C TYR A 170 3.00 12.81 0.63
N THR A 171 3.39 13.93 0.02
CA THR A 171 4.69 14.03 -0.65
C THR A 171 5.85 13.83 0.32
N THR A 172 5.78 14.40 1.51
CA THR A 172 6.85 14.26 2.50
C THR A 172 6.88 12.86 3.12
N SER A 173 5.75 12.34 3.58
CA SER A 173 5.67 11.03 4.23
C SER A 173 5.92 9.87 3.27
N GLN A 174 5.34 9.91 2.07
CA GLN A 174 5.45 8.84 1.08
C GLN A 174 6.82 8.82 0.37
N ASN A 175 7.51 9.95 0.30
CA ASN A 175 8.79 10.03 -0.39
C ASN A 175 9.96 10.06 0.60
N PHE A 176 10.00 11.05 1.48
CA PHE A 176 11.15 11.30 2.35
C PHE A 176 11.26 10.26 3.48
N ASP A 177 10.23 10.13 4.30
CA ASP A 177 10.22 9.18 5.42
C ASP A 177 10.32 7.74 4.92
N ARG A 178 9.59 7.39 3.85
CA ARG A 178 9.59 6.03 3.33
C ARG A 178 10.93 5.62 2.75
N ARG A 179 11.67 6.51 2.08
CA ARG A 179 13.05 6.24 1.63
C ARG A 179 13.96 5.91 2.81
N ALA A 180 13.85 6.65 3.90
CA ALA A 180 14.64 6.39 5.09
C ALA A 180 14.36 5.00 5.67
N PHE A 181 13.08 4.65 5.80
CA PHE A 181 12.68 3.34 6.34
C PHE A 181 12.92 2.17 5.36
N ASP A 182 12.92 2.39 4.05
CA ASP A 182 13.38 1.41 3.06
C ASP A 182 14.86 1.06 3.26
N TYR A 183 15.71 2.06 3.55
CA TYR A 183 17.15 1.82 3.73
C TYR A 183 17.45 0.79 4.82
N VAL A 184 16.68 0.82 5.91
CA VAL A 184 16.84 -0.07 7.08
C VAL A 184 15.80 -1.19 7.14
N ASN A 185 15.02 -1.40 6.07
CA ASN A 185 13.93 -2.40 5.98
C ASN A 185 12.95 -2.30 7.16
N SER A 186 12.43 -1.12 7.44
CA SER A 186 11.50 -0.83 8.55
C SER A 186 10.29 -0.02 8.12
N ILE A 187 9.89 -0.13 6.86
CA ILE A 187 8.64 0.45 6.36
C ILE A 187 7.47 -0.13 7.16
N LEU A 188 6.64 0.76 7.73
CA LEU A 188 5.51 0.38 8.57
C LEU A 188 4.21 0.16 7.80
N VAL A 189 4.07 0.79 6.63
CA VAL A 189 2.83 0.76 5.86
C VAL A 189 3.16 0.66 4.37
N VAL A 190 2.70 -0.42 3.75
CA VAL A 190 2.54 -0.54 2.30
C VAL A 190 1.13 -0.06 1.98
N PRO A 191 0.95 1.05 1.25
CA PRO A 191 -0.36 1.70 1.14
C PRO A 191 -1.36 0.86 0.35
N GLY A 192 -2.61 0.82 0.81
CA GLY A 192 -3.71 0.12 0.13
C GLY A 192 -4.02 0.68 -1.26
N ALA A 193 -3.71 1.96 -1.52
CA ALA A 193 -3.95 2.60 -2.81
C ALA A 193 -2.98 2.13 -3.91
N ILE A 194 -1.79 1.62 -3.57
CA ILE A 194 -0.84 0.98 -4.48
C ILE A 194 0.19 0.17 -3.68
N GLY A 195 -0.11 -1.06 -3.39
CA GLY A 195 0.78 -2.02 -2.75
C GLY A 195 0.93 -3.26 -3.60
N ALA A 196 2.17 -3.65 -3.90
CA ALA A 196 2.45 -4.92 -4.56
C ALA A 196 3.01 -5.94 -3.57
N PHE A 197 2.60 -7.19 -3.70
CA PHE A 197 2.91 -8.26 -2.76
C PHE A 197 3.24 -9.55 -3.51
N ARG A 198 4.26 -10.26 -3.05
CA ARG A 198 4.54 -11.63 -3.50
C ARG A 198 3.46 -12.57 -2.93
N LYS A 199 2.92 -13.46 -3.75
CA LYS A 199 1.85 -14.39 -3.34
C LYS A 199 2.29 -15.25 -2.16
N GLU A 200 3.47 -15.84 -2.21
CA GLU A 200 4.01 -16.66 -1.13
C GLU A 200 4.17 -15.89 0.18
N ALA A 201 4.50 -14.58 0.13
CA ALA A 201 4.58 -13.76 1.32
C ALA A 201 3.21 -13.52 1.95
N LEU A 202 2.15 -13.36 1.15
CA LEU A 202 0.77 -13.26 1.64
C LEU A 202 0.27 -14.59 2.19
N GLU A 203 0.56 -15.71 1.53
CA GLU A 203 0.21 -17.05 1.98
C GLU A 203 0.89 -17.40 3.31
N ALA A 204 2.18 -17.07 3.48
CA ALA A 204 2.93 -17.30 4.71
C ALA A 204 2.37 -16.59 5.94
N ILE A 205 1.57 -15.54 5.73
CA ILE A 205 0.93 -14.75 6.80
C ILE A 205 -0.61 -14.88 6.80
N GLU A 206 -1.18 -15.78 5.99
CA GLU A 206 -2.62 -16.00 5.88
C GLU A 206 -3.41 -14.75 5.43
N GLY A 207 -2.77 -13.88 4.62
CA GLY A 207 -3.40 -12.69 4.05
C GLY A 207 -3.65 -11.55 5.04
N PHE A 208 -4.65 -10.71 4.74
CA PHE A 208 -5.05 -9.57 5.58
C PHE A 208 -5.87 -10.04 6.78
N THR A 209 -5.73 -9.35 7.93
CA THR A 209 -6.58 -9.59 9.11
C THR A 209 -7.64 -8.49 9.24
N THR A 210 -8.74 -8.82 9.92
CA THR A 210 -9.88 -7.92 10.13
C THR A 210 -9.92 -7.33 11.55
N ASP A 211 -8.90 -7.59 12.35
CA ASP A 211 -8.82 -7.23 13.77
C ASP A 211 -8.18 -5.86 14.04
N THR A 212 -7.75 -5.15 12.98
CA THR A 212 -7.23 -3.79 13.07
C THR A 212 -7.91 -2.87 12.05
N LEU A 213 -8.00 -1.57 12.36
CA LEU A 213 -8.50 -0.55 11.42
C LEU A 213 -7.44 -0.06 10.42
N ALA A 214 -6.20 -0.52 10.53
CA ALA A 214 -5.10 -0.30 9.61
C ALA A 214 -4.54 -1.66 9.18
N GLU A 215 -5.33 -2.36 8.37
CA GLU A 215 -5.03 -3.69 7.84
C GLU A 215 -3.70 -3.72 7.07
N ASP A 216 -3.35 -2.62 6.43
CA ASP A 216 -2.11 -2.41 5.69
C ASP A 216 -0.88 -2.32 6.60
N CYS A 217 -0.99 -1.64 7.75
CA CYS A 217 0.08 -1.58 8.75
C CYS A 217 0.33 -2.96 9.38
N ASP A 218 -0.72 -3.65 9.79
CA ASP A 218 -0.62 -5.00 10.36
C ASP A 218 -0.01 -5.99 9.36
N LEU A 219 -0.50 -6.00 8.12
CA LEU A 219 0.03 -6.83 7.04
C LEU A 219 1.53 -6.58 6.84
N THR A 220 1.93 -5.30 6.76
CA THR A 220 3.32 -4.89 6.57
C THR A 220 4.22 -5.43 7.68
N LEU A 221 3.81 -5.29 8.94
CA LEU A 221 4.55 -5.81 10.09
C LEU A 221 4.65 -7.35 10.07
N ARG A 222 3.59 -8.06 9.66
CA ARG A 222 3.62 -9.53 9.56
C ARG A 222 4.55 -10.02 8.45
N ILE A 223 4.60 -9.35 7.30
CA ILE A 223 5.56 -9.64 6.21
C ILE A 223 7.00 -9.46 6.71
N LEU A 224 7.30 -8.36 7.42
CA LEU A 224 8.61 -8.14 8.03
C LEU A 224 8.96 -9.20 9.09
N ARG A 225 7.98 -9.65 9.89
CA ARG A 225 8.16 -10.73 10.89
C ARG A 225 8.57 -12.05 10.24
N CYS A 226 8.02 -12.36 9.08
CA CYS A 226 8.40 -13.56 8.31
C CYS A 226 9.81 -13.47 7.69
N GLY A 227 10.43 -12.27 7.73
CA GLY A 227 11.82 -12.07 7.26
C GLY A 227 11.93 -11.56 5.83
N TYR A 228 10.83 -11.24 5.19
CA TYR A 228 10.84 -10.58 3.89
C TYR A 228 11.34 -9.15 3.98
N THR A 229 11.85 -8.67 2.85
CA THR A 229 12.21 -7.27 2.66
C THR A 229 11.03 -6.51 2.04
N ILE A 230 10.81 -5.29 2.53
CA ILE A 230 9.84 -4.36 1.93
C ILE A 230 10.61 -3.23 1.25
N ARG A 231 10.27 -2.95 0.00
CA ARG A 231 10.92 -1.92 -0.80
C ARG A 231 9.94 -0.80 -1.13
N THR A 232 10.46 0.34 -1.55
CA THR A 232 9.65 1.45 -2.09
C THR A 232 10.00 1.74 -3.53
N CYS A 233 8.97 1.96 -4.35
CA CYS A 233 9.10 2.45 -5.73
C CYS A 233 8.48 3.85 -5.81
N ASN A 234 9.33 4.89 -5.77
CA ASN A 234 8.85 6.28 -5.75
C ASN A 234 8.30 6.74 -7.11
N GLU A 235 8.67 6.08 -8.17
CA GLU A 235 8.27 6.33 -9.55
C GLU A 235 6.89 5.73 -9.87
N ALA A 236 6.47 4.67 -9.16
CA ALA A 236 5.14 4.06 -9.29
C ALA A 236 4.10 4.92 -8.56
N ILE A 237 3.57 5.93 -9.25
CA ILE A 237 2.63 6.90 -8.70
C ILE A 237 1.21 6.34 -8.72
N ALA A 238 0.45 6.60 -7.64
CA ALA A 238 -0.99 6.41 -7.55
C ALA A 238 -1.66 7.72 -7.13
N LEU A 239 -2.69 8.12 -7.85
CA LEU A 239 -3.50 9.29 -7.52
C LEU A 239 -4.76 8.83 -6.81
N THR A 240 -4.96 9.24 -5.56
CA THR A 240 -6.15 8.93 -4.75
C THR A 240 -6.84 10.20 -4.31
N GLU A 241 -8.09 10.09 -3.88
CA GLU A 241 -8.86 11.21 -3.37
C GLU A 241 -8.56 11.46 -1.89
N ALA A 242 -8.26 12.70 -1.55
CA ALA A 242 -8.11 13.14 -0.16
C ALA A 242 -9.42 13.74 0.37
N PRO A 243 -9.72 13.60 1.68
CA PRO A 243 -10.86 14.25 2.30
C PRO A 243 -10.93 15.75 2.04
N GLU A 244 -12.06 16.21 1.51
CA GLU A 244 -12.30 17.62 1.15
C GLU A 244 -12.86 18.43 2.33
N THR A 245 -13.45 17.76 3.32
CA THR A 245 -14.05 18.40 4.50
C THR A 245 -13.30 18.03 5.77
N LEU A 246 -13.27 18.95 6.74
CA LEU A 246 -12.62 18.73 8.05
C LEU A 246 -13.21 17.50 8.77
N LYS A 247 -14.52 17.28 8.66
CA LYS A 247 -15.19 16.13 9.28
C LYS A 247 -14.67 14.79 8.71
N MET A 248 -14.56 14.69 7.38
CA MET A 248 -14.01 13.50 6.72
C MET A 248 -12.53 13.31 7.06
N PHE A 249 -11.76 14.40 7.07
CA PHE A 249 -10.35 14.39 7.44
C PHE A 249 -10.13 13.86 8.86
N ILE A 250 -10.84 14.38 9.85
CA ILE A 250 -10.72 13.93 11.25
C ILE A 250 -11.10 12.45 11.37
N LYS A 251 -12.19 12.02 10.70
CA LYS A 251 -12.60 10.61 10.69
C LYS A 251 -11.52 9.69 10.10
N GLN A 252 -10.90 10.10 9.00
CA GLN A 252 -9.81 9.35 8.36
C GLN A 252 -8.58 9.26 9.30
N ARG A 253 -8.16 10.39 9.90
CA ARG A 253 -7.01 10.45 10.82
C ARG A 253 -7.24 9.62 12.07
N PHE A 254 -8.43 9.68 12.63
CA PHE A 254 -8.79 8.83 13.77
C PHE A 254 -8.66 7.34 13.43
N ARG A 255 -9.20 6.93 12.27
CA ARG A 255 -9.09 5.53 11.81
C ARG A 255 -7.61 5.11 11.66
N TRP A 256 -6.78 5.94 11.05
CA TRP A 256 -5.36 5.63 10.85
C TRP A 256 -4.59 5.57 12.17
N SER A 257 -4.74 6.59 13.02
CA SER A 257 -4.03 6.62 14.31
C SER A 257 -4.46 5.47 15.22
N PHE A 258 -5.76 5.21 15.30
CA PHE A 258 -6.27 4.12 16.12
C PHE A 258 -5.86 2.74 15.56
N GLY A 259 -5.93 2.54 14.25
CA GLY A 259 -5.48 1.31 13.60
C GLY A 259 -3.98 1.05 13.74
N MET A 260 -3.15 2.10 13.63
CA MET A 260 -1.72 1.99 13.89
C MET A 260 -1.43 1.64 15.36
N MET A 261 -2.21 2.19 16.31
CA MET A 261 -2.09 1.82 17.72
C MET A 261 -2.47 0.35 17.97
N GLN A 262 -3.54 -0.13 17.33
CA GLN A 262 -3.91 -1.55 17.38
C GLN A 262 -2.79 -2.44 16.84
N SER A 263 -2.22 -2.09 15.69
CA SER A 263 -1.10 -2.81 15.07
C SER A 263 0.14 -2.78 15.97
N PHE A 264 0.49 -1.63 16.56
CA PHE A 264 1.57 -1.53 17.53
C PHE A 264 1.35 -2.48 18.72
N TRP A 265 0.15 -2.46 19.29
CA TRP A 265 -0.18 -3.30 20.45
C TRP A 265 -0.12 -4.80 20.14
N LYS A 266 -0.57 -5.17 18.95
CA LYS A 266 -0.52 -6.55 18.45
C LYS A 266 0.93 -7.06 18.29
N HIS A 267 1.85 -6.18 17.86
CA HIS A 267 3.25 -6.50 17.59
C HIS A 267 4.23 -6.03 18.68
N ARG A 268 3.75 -5.61 19.87
CA ARG A 268 4.58 -5.06 20.96
C ARG A 268 5.64 -6.03 21.49
N ASP A 269 5.46 -7.33 21.29
CA ASP A 269 6.43 -8.37 21.62
C ASP A 269 7.78 -8.22 20.89
N LEU A 270 7.75 -7.49 19.77
CA LEU A 270 8.96 -7.17 19.01
C LEU A 270 9.66 -5.89 19.50
N LEU A 271 9.04 -5.10 20.38
CA LEU A 271 9.64 -3.87 20.87
C LEU A 271 10.97 -4.17 21.57
N PHE A 272 12.04 -3.50 21.14
CA PHE A 272 13.43 -3.72 21.58
C PHE A 272 13.96 -5.14 21.34
N SER A 273 13.35 -5.91 20.44
CA SER A 273 13.80 -7.26 20.10
C SER A 273 15.07 -7.23 19.23
N PHE A 274 16.10 -7.98 19.65
CA PHE A 274 17.32 -8.20 18.85
C PHE A 274 17.13 -9.25 17.74
N ARG A 275 16.04 -10.02 17.77
CA ARG A 275 15.74 -11.00 16.71
C ARG A 275 15.28 -10.33 15.41
N LYS A 276 14.62 -9.17 15.51
CA LYS A 276 14.14 -8.34 14.38
C LYS A 276 14.50 -6.89 14.68
N PRO A 277 15.79 -6.51 14.63
CA PRO A 277 16.25 -5.20 15.10
C PRO A 277 15.66 -4.02 14.29
N ASN A 278 15.42 -4.19 13.01
CA ASN A 278 14.78 -3.21 12.16
C ASN A 278 13.35 -2.87 12.63
N ILE A 279 12.57 -3.85 13.07
CA ILE A 279 11.23 -3.62 13.62
C ILE A 279 11.34 -3.11 15.06
N GLY A 280 12.11 -3.83 15.91
CA GLY A 280 12.11 -3.61 17.35
C GLY A 280 12.81 -2.33 17.79
N TRP A 281 13.85 -1.89 17.10
CA TRP A 281 14.65 -0.72 17.46
C TRP A 281 14.41 0.49 16.56
N VAL A 282 13.79 0.33 15.39
CA VAL A 282 13.55 1.44 14.47
C VAL A 282 12.05 1.64 14.25
N ALA A 283 11.33 0.67 13.69
CA ALA A 283 9.94 0.83 13.28
C ALA A 283 9.01 1.10 14.47
N LEU A 284 8.95 0.20 15.45
CA LEU A 284 8.05 0.31 16.60
C LEU A 284 8.38 1.48 17.54
N PRO A 285 9.65 1.76 17.90
CA PRO A 285 9.97 2.95 18.69
C PRO A 285 9.64 4.26 17.97
N ASN A 286 9.89 4.35 16.65
CA ASN A 286 9.50 5.52 15.88
C ASN A 286 7.97 5.71 15.89
N LEU A 287 7.21 4.62 15.69
CA LEU A 287 5.75 4.66 15.75
C LEU A 287 5.26 5.13 17.13
N LEU A 288 5.79 4.54 18.21
CA LEU A 288 5.40 4.87 19.58
C LEU A 288 5.70 6.32 19.92
N ILE A 289 6.93 6.78 19.70
CA ILE A 289 7.39 8.09 20.15
C ILE A 289 6.73 9.21 19.35
N PHE A 290 6.72 9.11 18.02
CA PHE A 290 6.36 10.21 17.13
C PHE A 290 4.93 10.22 16.64
N ASN A 291 4.15 9.17 16.88
CA ASN A 291 2.71 9.17 16.58
C ASN A 291 1.82 9.16 17.83
N PHE A 292 2.35 8.78 19.02
CA PHE A 292 1.51 8.66 20.22
C PHE A 292 2.02 9.47 21.41
N ILE A 293 3.29 9.84 21.49
CA ILE A 293 3.85 10.57 22.65
C ILE A 293 4.15 12.04 22.33
N ILE A 294 4.63 12.35 21.13
CA ILE A 294 4.96 13.70 20.64
C ILE A 294 3.98 14.13 19.57
#